data_137e73a2108edf41d9be9026e74d19a1
#
_entry.id   137e73a2108edf41d9be9026e74d19a1
#
_cell.length_a   1.000
_cell.length_b   1.000
_cell.length_c   1.000
_cell.angle_alpha   90.00
_cell.angle_beta   90.00
_cell.angle_gamma   90.00
#
_symmetry.space_group_name_H-M   'P 1'
#
loop_
_entity.id
_entity.type
_entity.pdbx_description
1 polymer ?
#
loop_
_entity_poly.entity_id
_entity_poly.type
_entity_poly.pdbx_seq_one_letter_code
_entity_poly.pdbx_strand_id
1 'polypeptide(L)'
;MSSNQGLSKAYKKNGEIYYRAGITYRNKHISLGSFNDTALGNKAYETANAILRDGSYTLSDYDKAFGLPFEKWVILINYRDNGIYIRNPIYLRKNYFLYYIGKENYYLFDTDDLFYYGHHKIMLRGGHLFVSDYGMQVSILSRYGIKNYAVAGRDFRFINGNEHDLRYSNIEVINQYHGVFFSKWKGHPCYVAKIHIEGDYVVGRYPTEKEAAIAYNKAADTLRRSGFLKNFPTNYVAEVDEIEYAKLYHKVRISKNIRMYAENYAERTDK
;
A
#
# COMPACT_ATOMS: atom_id res chain seq x y z
N MET A 1 26.16 18.37 -37.77
CA MET A 1 26.61 18.59 -36.37
C MET A 1 25.40 18.42 -35.48
N SER A 2 25.25 17.27 -34.82
CA SER A 2 24.13 17.09 -33.86
C SER A 2 24.43 17.96 -32.65
N SER A 3 23.65 19.00 -32.46
CA SER A 3 23.73 19.80 -31.24
C SER A 3 23.47 18.91 -30.04
N ASN A 4 24.39 18.85 -29.08
CA ASN A 4 24.19 18.16 -27.77
C ASN A 4 23.14 18.88 -26.91
N GLN A 5 21.99 19.18 -27.51
CA GLN A 5 20.94 19.96 -26.89
C GLN A 5 20.31 19.11 -25.78
N GLY A 6 20.35 19.60 -24.55
CA GLY A 6 19.79 18.90 -23.37
C GLY A 6 20.67 17.80 -22.77
N LEU A 7 21.93 17.62 -23.26
CA LEU A 7 22.87 16.65 -22.70
C LEU A 7 24.00 17.34 -21.93
N SER A 8 24.36 16.77 -20.79
CA SER A 8 25.54 17.13 -20.02
C SER A 8 26.40 15.90 -19.71
N LYS A 9 27.72 16.03 -19.92
CA LYS A 9 28.71 15.01 -19.59
C LYS A 9 28.95 14.97 -18.09
N ALA A 10 29.03 13.78 -17.55
CA ALA A 10 29.31 13.53 -16.12
C ALA A 10 30.25 12.33 -15.96
N TYR A 11 30.81 12.17 -14.76
CA TYR A 11 31.75 11.10 -14.43
C TYR A 11 31.24 10.30 -13.23
N LYS A 12 31.35 8.98 -13.32
CA LYS A 12 31.14 8.08 -12.18
C LYS A 12 32.36 8.17 -11.22
N LYS A 13 32.23 7.63 -10.03
CA LYS A 13 33.34 7.57 -9.04
C LYS A 13 34.56 6.80 -9.55
N ASN A 14 34.39 5.88 -10.47
CA ASN A 14 35.46 5.08 -11.12
C ASN A 14 36.08 5.77 -12.35
N GLY A 15 35.70 7.03 -12.63
CA GLY A 15 36.20 7.80 -13.82
C GLY A 15 35.46 7.54 -15.13
N GLU A 16 34.51 6.60 -15.17
CA GLU A 16 33.73 6.26 -16.36
C GLU A 16 32.78 7.43 -16.74
N ILE A 17 32.73 7.74 -18.03
CA ILE A 17 31.92 8.83 -18.58
C ILE A 17 30.49 8.34 -18.76
N TYR A 18 29.53 9.21 -18.44
CA TYR A 18 28.12 9.05 -18.78
C TYR A 18 27.50 10.41 -19.12
N TYR A 19 26.33 10.38 -19.74
CA TYR A 19 25.61 11.56 -20.20
C TYR A 19 24.28 11.67 -19.49
N ARG A 20 23.98 12.84 -18.92
CA ARG A 20 22.67 13.15 -18.34
C ARG A 20 21.85 13.88 -19.39
N ALA A 21 20.67 13.35 -19.71
CA ALA A 21 19.71 14.02 -20.56
C ALA A 21 18.63 14.72 -19.71
N GLY A 22 18.25 15.92 -20.10
CA GLY A 22 17.20 16.69 -19.46
C GLY A 22 16.56 17.67 -20.44
N ILE A 23 15.32 18.03 -20.20
CA ILE A 23 14.55 18.98 -20.98
C ILE A 23 13.91 20.02 -20.09
N THR A 24 13.82 21.27 -20.57
CA THR A 24 13.08 22.32 -19.87
C THR A 24 11.77 22.60 -20.63
N TYR A 25 10.66 22.50 -19.93
CA TYR A 25 9.33 22.77 -20.46
C TYR A 25 8.51 23.55 -19.43
N ARG A 26 7.84 24.64 -19.86
CA ARG A 26 7.05 25.53 -18.97
C ARG A 26 7.82 25.90 -17.68
N ASN A 27 9.07 26.35 -17.84
CA ASN A 27 10.01 26.71 -16.75
C ASN A 27 10.37 25.58 -15.77
N LYS A 28 10.01 24.32 -16.06
CA LYS A 28 10.39 23.15 -15.26
C LYS A 28 11.48 22.36 -15.95
N HIS A 29 12.61 22.17 -15.27
CA HIS A 29 13.66 21.23 -15.72
C HIS A 29 13.26 19.80 -15.34
N ILE A 30 13.27 18.90 -16.31
CA ILE A 30 12.90 17.49 -16.20
C ILE A 30 14.08 16.63 -16.58
N SER A 31 14.57 15.81 -15.64
CA SER A 31 15.61 14.81 -15.93
C SER A 31 14.98 13.64 -16.68
N LEU A 32 15.55 13.30 -17.83
CA LEU A 32 15.14 12.18 -18.68
C LEU A 32 15.87 10.88 -18.33
N GLY A 33 17.06 10.99 -17.75
CA GLY A 33 17.88 9.84 -17.35
C GLY A 33 19.37 10.06 -17.54
N SER A 34 20.11 8.97 -17.32
CA SER A 34 21.55 8.90 -17.54
C SER A 34 21.85 7.80 -18.55
N PHE A 35 22.71 8.07 -19.51
CA PHE A 35 22.99 7.23 -20.67
C PHE A 35 24.49 7.00 -20.83
N ASN A 36 24.88 5.84 -21.31
CA ASN A 36 26.30 5.52 -21.52
C ASN A 36 26.88 6.14 -22.78
N ASP A 37 26.02 6.53 -23.72
CA ASP A 37 26.45 7.22 -24.94
C ASP A 37 25.55 8.43 -25.30
N THR A 38 26.05 9.29 -26.17
CA THR A 38 25.35 10.49 -26.60
C THR A 38 24.18 10.22 -27.53
N ALA A 39 24.19 9.12 -28.30
CA ALA A 39 23.14 8.81 -29.26
C ALA A 39 21.85 8.42 -28.54
N LEU A 40 21.96 7.60 -27.48
CA LEU A 40 20.82 7.23 -26.61
C LEU A 40 20.26 8.44 -25.86
N GLY A 41 21.17 9.31 -25.36
CA GLY A 41 20.75 10.53 -24.66
C GLY A 41 20.05 11.53 -25.60
N ASN A 42 20.56 11.72 -26.82
CA ASN A 42 19.91 12.56 -27.82
C ASN A 42 18.54 12.01 -28.22
N LYS A 43 18.44 10.70 -28.45
CA LYS A 43 17.16 10.05 -28.76
C LYS A 43 16.12 10.28 -27.68
N ALA A 44 16.50 10.12 -26.41
CA ALA A 44 15.61 10.39 -25.28
C ALA A 44 15.15 11.86 -25.23
N TYR A 45 16.08 12.80 -25.54
CA TYR A 45 15.76 14.23 -25.61
C TYR A 45 14.79 14.55 -26.76
N GLU A 46 15.05 14.04 -27.96
CA GLU A 46 14.23 14.25 -29.15
C GLU A 46 12.82 13.70 -28.93
N THR A 47 12.72 12.48 -28.38
CA THR A 47 11.44 11.86 -28.01
C THR A 47 10.69 12.70 -26.99
N ALA A 48 11.35 13.15 -25.91
CA ALA A 48 10.72 13.98 -24.88
C ALA A 48 10.24 15.31 -25.45
N ASN A 49 11.03 15.92 -26.34
CA ASN A 49 10.68 17.17 -27.04
C ASN A 49 9.46 16.97 -27.95
N ALA A 50 9.41 15.86 -28.70
CA ALA A 50 8.29 15.51 -29.55
C ALA A 50 7.01 15.33 -28.71
N ILE A 51 7.05 14.53 -27.63
CA ILE A 51 5.91 14.32 -26.72
C ILE A 51 5.36 15.66 -26.21
N LEU A 52 6.23 16.56 -25.76
CA LEU A 52 5.80 17.81 -25.14
C LEU A 52 5.24 18.84 -26.13
N ARG A 53 5.60 18.73 -27.41
CA ARG A 53 5.16 19.65 -28.48
C ARG A 53 4.02 19.10 -29.32
N ASP A 54 3.96 17.79 -29.47
CA ASP A 54 2.98 17.10 -30.32
C ASP A 54 1.91 16.41 -29.46
N GLY A 55 0.67 16.89 -29.54
CA GLY A 55 -0.49 16.36 -28.82
C GLY A 55 -0.97 14.98 -29.32
N SER A 56 -0.40 14.46 -30.43
CA SER A 56 -0.81 13.15 -30.98
C SER A 56 -0.33 11.97 -30.14
N TYR A 57 0.81 12.12 -29.43
CA TYR A 57 1.30 11.05 -28.55
C TYR A 57 0.38 10.79 -27.37
N THR A 58 0.00 9.52 -27.19
CA THR A 58 -0.81 9.02 -26.07
C THR A 58 -0.02 8.05 -25.17
N LEU A 59 -0.60 7.64 -24.06
CA LEU A 59 0.04 6.65 -23.17
C LEU A 59 0.22 5.28 -23.84
N SER A 60 -0.67 4.91 -24.77
CA SER A 60 -0.64 3.64 -25.50
C SER A 60 0.46 3.55 -26.55
N ASP A 61 0.94 4.70 -27.06
CA ASP A 61 1.96 4.76 -28.13
C ASP A 61 3.37 4.46 -27.65
N TYR A 62 3.54 4.20 -26.34
CA TYR A 62 4.85 3.91 -25.78
C TYR A 62 5.51 2.68 -26.42
N ASP A 63 6.76 2.89 -26.88
CA ASP A 63 7.68 1.85 -27.28
C ASP A 63 9.05 2.08 -26.64
N LYS A 64 9.72 1.00 -26.22
CA LYS A 64 11.10 1.04 -25.69
C LYS A 64 12.09 1.62 -26.69
N ALA A 65 11.81 1.46 -28.00
CA ALA A 65 12.59 2.02 -29.07
C ALA A 65 12.69 3.55 -29.03
N PHE A 66 11.80 4.24 -28.34
CA PHE A 66 11.87 5.69 -28.13
C PHE A 66 13.01 6.17 -27.20
N GLY A 67 13.69 5.25 -26.51
CA GLY A 67 14.83 5.59 -25.66
C GLY A 67 14.49 6.23 -24.32
N LEU A 68 13.19 6.29 -23.95
CA LEU A 68 12.72 6.75 -22.65
C LEU A 68 12.16 5.60 -21.82
N PRO A 69 12.39 5.59 -20.50
CA PRO A 69 11.64 4.69 -19.60
C PRO A 69 10.14 5.02 -19.62
N PHE A 70 9.29 4.01 -19.51
CA PHE A 70 7.83 4.21 -19.49
C PHE A 70 7.36 5.18 -18.41
N GLU A 71 7.98 5.14 -17.22
CA GLU A 71 7.69 6.13 -16.15
C GLU A 71 7.85 7.58 -16.66
N LYS A 72 8.92 7.85 -17.42
CA LYS A 72 9.16 9.20 -17.99
C LYS A 72 8.15 9.56 -19.06
N TRP A 73 7.75 8.59 -19.88
CA TRP A 73 6.70 8.76 -20.88
C TRP A 73 5.39 9.24 -20.22
N VAL A 74 4.94 8.55 -19.15
CA VAL A 74 3.73 8.94 -18.40
C VAL A 74 3.87 10.35 -17.81
N ILE A 75 5.00 10.66 -17.17
CA ILE A 75 5.26 11.97 -16.56
C ILE A 75 5.18 13.10 -17.58
N LEU A 76 5.78 12.91 -18.75
CA LEU A 76 5.82 13.94 -19.82
C LEU A 76 4.41 14.16 -20.40
N ILE A 77 3.68 13.09 -20.72
CA ILE A 77 2.31 13.18 -21.23
C ILE A 77 1.39 13.84 -20.20
N ASN A 78 1.45 13.43 -18.93
CA ASN A 78 0.68 14.07 -17.88
C ASN A 78 0.98 15.57 -17.78
N TYR A 79 2.27 15.93 -17.82
CA TYR A 79 2.66 17.35 -17.70
C TYR A 79 2.21 18.19 -18.91
N ARG A 80 2.26 17.62 -20.12
CA ARG A 80 1.73 18.26 -21.33
C ARG A 80 0.23 18.51 -21.22
N ASP A 81 -0.52 17.44 -20.89
CA ASP A 81 -1.98 17.43 -20.96
C ASP A 81 -2.64 18.16 -19.79
N ASN A 82 -2.12 17.95 -18.59
CA ASN A 82 -2.73 18.45 -17.36
C ASN A 82 -2.02 19.69 -16.77
N GLY A 83 -0.86 20.10 -17.32
CA GLY A 83 -0.14 21.28 -16.87
C GLY A 83 0.56 21.14 -15.50
N ILE A 84 0.46 19.99 -14.85
CA ILE A 84 0.99 19.75 -13.52
C ILE A 84 2.13 18.72 -13.62
N TYR A 85 3.33 19.13 -13.20
CA TYR A 85 4.47 18.22 -13.11
C TYR A 85 4.39 17.37 -11.85
N ILE A 86 4.30 16.07 -12.03
CA ILE A 86 4.33 15.07 -10.95
C ILE A 86 5.54 14.18 -11.18
N ARG A 87 6.36 13.98 -10.14
CA ARG A 87 7.61 13.22 -10.24
C ARG A 87 7.40 11.72 -10.48
N ASN A 88 6.30 11.18 -10.01
CA ASN A 88 5.91 9.78 -10.14
C ASN A 88 5.08 9.54 -11.40
N PRO A 89 4.98 8.32 -11.94
CA PRO A 89 4.27 7.98 -13.17
C PRO A 89 2.75 8.02 -12.97
N ILE A 90 2.24 9.21 -12.74
CA ILE A 90 0.83 9.51 -12.51
C ILE A 90 0.24 10.22 -13.72
N TYR A 91 -0.93 9.79 -14.15
CA TYR A 91 -1.74 10.49 -15.13
C TYR A 91 -3.07 10.94 -14.52
N LEU A 92 -3.29 12.24 -14.49
CA LEU A 92 -4.47 12.84 -13.89
C LEU A 92 -5.70 12.69 -14.80
N ARG A 93 -6.83 12.40 -14.17
CA ARG A 93 -8.17 12.47 -14.69
C ARG A 93 -9.00 13.45 -13.88
N LYS A 94 -10.24 13.72 -14.29
CA LYS A 94 -11.09 14.73 -13.65
C LYS A 94 -11.28 14.51 -12.14
N ASN A 95 -11.56 13.27 -11.71
CA ASN A 95 -11.95 12.94 -10.33
C ASN A 95 -11.08 11.84 -9.71
N TYR A 96 -10.06 11.35 -10.42
CA TYR A 96 -9.16 10.30 -9.97
C TYR A 96 -7.83 10.41 -10.72
N PHE A 97 -6.86 9.61 -10.37
CA PHE A 97 -5.64 9.48 -11.16
C PHE A 97 -5.26 8.02 -11.37
N LEU A 98 -4.48 7.79 -12.41
CA LEU A 98 -3.87 6.50 -12.72
C LEU A 98 -2.42 6.55 -12.26
N TYR A 99 -2.01 5.60 -11.43
CA TYR A 99 -0.62 5.39 -11.05
C TYR A 99 -0.08 4.18 -11.79
N TYR A 100 0.91 4.38 -12.65
CA TYR A 100 1.47 3.33 -13.49
C TYR A 100 2.68 2.66 -12.82
N ILE A 101 2.63 1.33 -12.71
CA ILE A 101 3.77 0.49 -12.31
C ILE A 101 4.45 -0.05 -13.58
N GLY A 102 3.72 -0.18 -14.68
CA GLY A 102 4.17 -0.62 -15.99
C GLY A 102 3.15 -0.26 -17.06
N LYS A 103 3.45 -0.57 -18.33
CA LYS A 103 2.59 -0.16 -19.47
C LYS A 103 1.15 -0.68 -19.32
N GLU A 104 0.99 -1.95 -18.95
CA GLU A 104 -0.31 -2.61 -18.79
C GLU A 104 -0.73 -2.74 -17.32
N ASN A 105 0.08 -2.22 -16.39
CA ASN A 105 -0.17 -2.35 -14.96
C ASN A 105 -0.28 -0.97 -14.31
N TYR A 106 -1.50 -0.59 -13.98
CA TYR A 106 -1.81 0.68 -13.31
C TYR A 106 -2.92 0.51 -12.29
N TYR A 107 -2.95 1.44 -11.35
CA TYR A 107 -3.93 1.48 -10.27
C TYR A 107 -4.65 2.82 -10.27
N LEU A 108 -5.95 2.80 -9.92
CA LEU A 108 -6.79 3.98 -9.80
C LEU A 108 -6.80 4.43 -8.33
N PHE A 109 -6.66 5.74 -8.12
CA PHE A 109 -6.73 6.37 -6.80
C PHE A 109 -7.62 7.62 -6.86
N ASP A 110 -8.22 7.97 -5.73
CA ASP A 110 -8.90 9.25 -5.59
C ASP A 110 -7.91 10.42 -5.63
N THR A 111 -8.36 11.58 -6.11
CA THR A 111 -7.53 12.80 -6.20
C THR A 111 -7.01 13.26 -4.84
N ASP A 112 -7.69 12.93 -3.75
CA ASP A 112 -7.27 13.26 -2.38
C ASP A 112 -5.93 12.62 -1.99
N ASP A 113 -5.59 11.49 -2.59
CA ASP A 113 -4.32 10.79 -2.39
C ASP A 113 -3.18 11.31 -3.28
N LEU A 114 -3.45 12.25 -4.20
CA LEU A 114 -2.48 12.75 -5.17
C LEU A 114 -1.24 13.36 -4.50
N PHE A 115 -1.44 14.16 -3.45
CA PHE A 115 -0.32 14.78 -2.74
C PHE A 115 0.62 13.73 -2.15
N TYR A 116 0.06 12.68 -1.56
CA TYR A 116 0.84 11.60 -0.97
C TYR A 116 1.60 10.80 -2.04
N TYR A 117 0.91 10.22 -3.02
CA TYR A 117 1.54 9.41 -4.06
C TYR A 117 2.32 10.20 -5.11
N GLY A 118 2.12 11.50 -5.19
CA GLY A 118 2.98 12.41 -5.97
C GLY A 118 4.41 12.50 -5.41
N HIS A 119 4.57 12.30 -4.09
CA HIS A 119 5.85 12.37 -3.40
C HIS A 119 6.40 10.99 -3.00
N HIS A 120 5.54 10.00 -2.74
CA HIS A 120 5.93 8.64 -2.37
C HIS A 120 5.80 7.71 -3.57
N LYS A 121 6.94 7.11 -3.99
CA LYS A 121 6.92 6.15 -5.10
C LYS A 121 6.31 4.84 -4.63
N ILE A 122 5.26 4.39 -5.33
CA ILE A 122 4.67 3.05 -5.12
C ILE A 122 5.62 2.02 -5.73
N MET A 123 5.88 0.96 -4.98
CA MET A 123 6.68 -0.19 -5.36
C MET A 123 5.84 -1.46 -5.27
N LEU A 124 6.12 -2.41 -6.14
CA LEU A 124 5.48 -3.74 -6.15
C LEU A 124 6.51 -4.79 -5.80
N ARG A 125 6.25 -5.61 -4.78
CA ARG A 125 7.10 -6.72 -4.39
C ARG A 125 6.25 -7.90 -3.92
N GLY A 126 6.45 -9.08 -4.51
CA GLY A 126 5.69 -10.28 -4.16
C GLY A 126 4.16 -10.11 -4.29
N GLY A 127 3.70 -9.33 -5.27
CA GLY A 127 2.28 -9.03 -5.46
C GLY A 127 1.71 -7.93 -4.53
N HIS A 128 2.53 -7.39 -3.60
CA HIS A 128 2.08 -6.37 -2.65
C HIS A 128 2.59 -4.99 -3.03
N LEU A 129 1.70 -4.01 -2.98
CA LEU A 129 2.01 -2.60 -3.18
C LEU A 129 2.40 -1.94 -1.86
N PHE A 130 3.49 -1.19 -1.89
CA PHE A 130 3.97 -0.45 -0.72
C PHE A 130 4.70 0.83 -1.11
N VAL A 131 4.83 1.72 -0.17
CA VAL A 131 5.70 2.90 -0.26
C VAL A 131 6.80 2.81 0.79
N SER A 132 7.94 3.46 0.53
CA SER A 132 8.96 3.68 1.56
C SER A 132 8.66 4.98 2.27
N ASP A 133 8.42 4.91 3.56
CA ASP A 133 8.16 6.07 4.42
C ASP A 133 9.01 5.96 5.67
N TYR A 134 9.85 6.97 5.94
CA TYR A 134 10.84 6.98 7.03
C TYR A 134 11.68 5.70 7.14
N GLY A 135 12.08 5.11 5.99
CA GLY A 135 12.86 3.87 5.94
C GLY A 135 12.06 2.58 6.15
N MET A 136 10.77 2.67 6.43
CA MET A 136 9.88 1.53 6.59
C MET A 136 9.10 1.26 5.30
N GLN A 137 8.79 -0.02 5.06
CA GLN A 137 7.85 -0.42 4.00
C GLN A 137 6.43 -0.36 4.54
N VAL A 138 5.64 0.59 4.03
CA VAL A 138 4.25 0.78 4.42
C VAL A 138 3.34 0.27 3.30
N SER A 139 2.50 -0.71 3.60
CA SER A 139 1.49 -1.20 2.64
C SER A 139 0.54 -0.07 2.27
N ILE A 140 0.22 0.07 0.98
CA ILE A 140 -0.75 1.08 0.56
C ILE A 140 -2.15 0.80 1.10
N LEU A 141 -2.50 -0.46 1.37
CA LEU A 141 -3.79 -0.85 1.95
C LEU A 141 -3.97 -0.31 3.38
N SER A 142 -2.89 0.03 4.10
CA SER A 142 -2.99 0.62 5.44
C SER A 142 -3.69 1.99 5.45
N ARG A 143 -3.69 2.73 4.33
CA ARG A 143 -4.42 4.00 4.18
C ARG A 143 -5.94 3.82 4.26
N TYR A 144 -6.43 2.63 3.94
CA TYR A 144 -7.85 2.25 4.05
C TYR A 144 -8.20 1.59 5.39
N GLY A 145 -7.28 1.63 6.38
CA GLY A 145 -7.45 0.93 7.65
C GLY A 145 -7.26 -0.59 7.57
N ILE A 146 -6.83 -1.10 6.41
CA ILE A 146 -6.63 -2.53 6.18
C ILE A 146 -5.27 -2.94 6.77
N LYS A 147 -5.27 -3.96 7.62
CA LYS A 147 -4.06 -4.46 8.27
C LYS A 147 -3.22 -5.34 7.34
N ASN A 148 -1.91 -5.43 7.58
CA ASN A 148 -0.99 -6.20 6.74
C ASN A 148 -1.30 -7.70 6.65
N TYR A 149 -2.04 -8.25 7.62
CA TYR A 149 -2.47 -9.66 7.66
C TYR A 149 -3.89 -9.87 7.10
N ALA A 150 -4.55 -8.82 6.63
CA ALA A 150 -5.89 -8.88 6.06
C ALA A 150 -5.89 -9.64 4.73
N VAL A 151 -6.93 -10.43 4.50
CA VAL A 151 -7.11 -11.27 3.32
C VAL A 151 -8.30 -10.74 2.52
N ALA A 152 -8.08 -10.47 1.23
CA ALA A 152 -9.14 -10.06 0.32
C ALA A 152 -10.26 -11.13 0.26
N GLY A 153 -11.50 -10.67 0.19
CA GLY A 153 -12.70 -11.53 0.24
C GLY A 153 -13.14 -11.96 1.64
N ARG A 154 -12.25 -11.84 2.64
CA ARG A 154 -12.56 -12.17 4.04
C ARG A 154 -12.58 -10.93 4.94
N ASP A 155 -11.51 -10.15 4.91
CA ASP A 155 -11.31 -9.01 5.82
C ASP A 155 -11.63 -7.68 5.13
N PHE A 156 -11.53 -7.64 3.82
CA PHE A 156 -11.97 -6.53 2.97
C PHE A 156 -12.35 -7.06 1.58
N ARG A 157 -13.06 -6.27 0.81
CA ARG A 157 -13.39 -6.61 -0.58
C ARG A 157 -13.38 -5.38 -1.48
N PHE A 158 -13.18 -5.64 -2.76
CA PHE A 158 -13.37 -4.67 -3.82
C PHE A 158 -14.82 -4.76 -4.32
N ILE A 159 -15.60 -3.69 -4.13
CA ILE A 159 -17.06 -3.68 -4.39
C ILE A 159 -17.37 -3.98 -5.86
N ASN A 160 -16.58 -3.42 -6.79
CA ASN A 160 -16.71 -3.67 -8.22
C ASN A 160 -15.92 -4.89 -8.73
N GLY A 161 -15.22 -5.61 -7.83
CA GLY A 161 -14.38 -6.77 -8.17
C GLY A 161 -13.03 -6.44 -8.81
N ASN A 162 -12.69 -5.16 -9.02
CA ASN A 162 -11.42 -4.75 -9.62
C ASN A 162 -10.40 -4.40 -8.55
N GLU A 163 -9.38 -5.25 -8.38
CA GLU A 163 -8.28 -5.08 -7.42
C GLU A 163 -7.31 -3.94 -7.78
N HIS A 164 -7.37 -3.44 -9.01
CA HIS A 164 -6.60 -2.28 -9.45
C HIS A 164 -7.32 -0.94 -9.20
N ASP A 165 -8.57 -0.97 -8.79
CA ASP A 165 -9.33 0.21 -8.42
C ASP A 165 -9.26 0.43 -6.91
N LEU A 166 -8.30 1.25 -6.50
CA LEU A 166 -8.00 1.58 -5.11
C LEU A 166 -8.67 2.87 -4.64
N ARG A 167 -9.77 3.27 -5.28
CA ARG A 167 -10.58 4.38 -4.79
C ARG A 167 -11.36 3.96 -3.54
N TYR A 168 -11.51 4.89 -2.59
CA TYR A 168 -12.23 4.63 -1.32
C TYR A 168 -13.63 4.05 -1.54
N SER A 169 -14.33 4.51 -2.59
CA SER A 169 -15.67 4.01 -2.94
C SER A 169 -15.70 2.54 -3.36
N ASN A 170 -14.56 1.96 -3.75
CA ASN A 170 -14.46 0.56 -4.17
C ASN A 170 -13.97 -0.39 -3.08
N ILE A 171 -13.48 0.13 -1.96
CA ILE A 171 -12.90 -0.69 -0.89
C ILE A 171 -13.85 -0.71 0.29
N GLU A 172 -14.29 -1.92 0.66
CA GLU A 172 -15.09 -2.15 1.86
C GLU A 172 -14.29 -3.00 2.85
N VAL A 173 -14.07 -2.45 4.05
CA VAL A 173 -13.42 -3.18 5.15
C VAL A 173 -14.49 -3.98 5.88
N ILE A 174 -14.33 -5.30 5.95
CA ILE A 174 -15.28 -6.24 6.58
C ILE A 174 -14.87 -6.53 8.02
N ASN A 175 -13.56 -6.82 8.25
CA ASN A 175 -13.00 -7.14 9.55
C ASN A 175 -11.86 -6.16 9.89
N GLN A 176 -12.10 -5.30 10.86
CA GLN A 176 -11.17 -4.24 11.24
C GLN A 176 -10.08 -4.73 12.20
N TYR A 177 -10.36 -5.75 13.01
CA TYR A 177 -9.50 -6.20 14.10
C TYR A 177 -8.91 -7.58 13.87
N HIS A 178 -7.66 -7.76 14.33
CA HIS A 178 -6.96 -9.04 14.26
C HIS A 178 -7.70 -10.13 15.04
N GLY A 179 -7.88 -11.29 14.40
CA GLY A 179 -8.56 -12.43 15.01
C GLY A 179 -10.05 -12.25 15.22
N VAL A 180 -10.66 -11.19 14.67
CA VAL A 180 -12.10 -10.93 14.74
C VAL A 180 -12.71 -11.11 13.36
N PHE A 181 -13.85 -11.82 13.32
CA PHE A 181 -14.52 -12.17 12.06
C PHE A 181 -16.02 -11.96 12.20
N PHE A 182 -16.62 -11.28 11.23
CA PHE A 182 -18.06 -11.22 11.10
C PHE A 182 -18.64 -12.61 10.83
N SER A 183 -19.74 -12.96 11.50
CA SER A 183 -20.40 -14.26 11.38
C SER A 183 -21.89 -14.15 11.69
N LYS A 184 -22.64 -15.23 11.47
CA LYS A 184 -24.02 -15.37 11.93
C LYS A 184 -24.13 -16.55 12.88
N TRP A 185 -24.82 -16.34 13.99
CA TRP A 185 -25.13 -17.39 14.97
C TRP A 185 -26.64 -17.49 15.14
N LYS A 186 -27.20 -18.66 14.85
CA LYS A 186 -28.68 -18.88 14.91
C LYS A 186 -29.46 -17.83 14.12
N GLY A 187 -28.94 -17.41 12.95
CA GLY A 187 -29.56 -16.40 12.09
C GLY A 187 -29.24 -14.94 12.45
N HIS A 188 -28.68 -14.67 13.63
CA HIS A 188 -28.34 -13.32 14.07
C HIS A 188 -26.88 -12.97 13.76
N PRO A 189 -26.58 -11.71 13.34
CA PRO A 189 -25.22 -11.26 13.14
C PRO A 189 -24.45 -11.25 14.45
N CYS A 190 -23.20 -11.68 14.42
CA CYS A 190 -22.28 -11.65 15.55
C CYS A 190 -20.84 -11.55 15.08
N TYR A 191 -19.93 -11.28 16.01
CA TYR A 191 -18.48 -11.27 15.77
C TYR A 191 -17.83 -12.41 16.56
N VAL A 192 -17.01 -13.20 15.85
CA VAL A 192 -16.29 -14.33 16.44
C VAL A 192 -14.84 -13.92 16.64
N ALA A 193 -14.36 -13.93 17.87
CA ALA A 193 -12.94 -13.79 18.14
C ALA A 193 -12.27 -15.16 18.11
N LYS A 194 -11.13 -15.28 17.39
CA LYS A 194 -10.28 -16.47 17.32
C LYS A 194 -8.83 -16.10 17.60
N ILE A 195 -8.11 -16.95 18.29
CA ILE A 195 -6.68 -16.81 18.53
C ILE A 195 -5.93 -18.05 18.05
N HIS A 196 -4.83 -17.84 17.33
CA HIS A 196 -4.02 -18.92 16.80
C HIS A 196 -2.87 -19.23 17.76
N ILE A 197 -2.91 -20.39 18.40
CA ILE A 197 -1.86 -20.91 19.29
C ILE A 197 -1.04 -21.95 18.51
N GLU A 198 -1.40 -23.22 18.56
CA GLU A 198 -0.93 -24.31 17.70
C GLU A 198 -1.98 -24.65 16.63
N GLY A 199 -3.18 -24.11 16.77
CA GLY A 199 -4.36 -24.17 15.91
C GLY A 199 -5.26 -22.98 16.23
N ASP A 200 -6.39 -22.88 15.52
CA ASP A 200 -7.35 -21.80 15.70
C ASP A 200 -8.32 -22.10 16.84
N TYR A 201 -8.18 -21.38 17.94
CA TYR A 201 -9.08 -21.48 19.09
C TYR A 201 -10.11 -20.36 19.08
N VAL A 202 -11.40 -20.72 19.20
CA VAL A 202 -12.48 -19.75 19.35
C VAL A 202 -12.42 -19.15 20.77
N VAL A 203 -12.18 -17.84 20.84
CA VAL A 203 -12.21 -17.06 22.09
C VAL A 203 -13.65 -16.89 22.58
N GLY A 204 -14.55 -16.54 21.66
CA GLY A 204 -15.96 -16.35 21.94
C GLY A 204 -16.72 -15.77 20.77
N ARG A 205 -18.05 -15.52 20.99
CA ARG A 205 -18.94 -14.80 20.06
C ARG A 205 -19.54 -13.62 20.80
N TYR A 206 -19.53 -12.46 20.12
CA TYR A 206 -19.87 -11.18 20.73
C TYR A 206 -20.83 -10.39 19.83
N PRO A 207 -21.69 -9.55 20.41
CA PRO A 207 -22.67 -8.77 19.64
C PRO A 207 -22.00 -7.67 18.81
N THR A 208 -20.86 -7.14 19.25
CA THR A 208 -20.14 -6.06 18.57
C THR A 208 -18.70 -6.45 18.24
N GLU A 209 -18.16 -5.82 17.19
CA GLU A 209 -16.77 -6.03 16.76
C GLU A 209 -15.77 -5.58 17.83
N LYS A 210 -16.04 -4.45 18.50
CA LYS A 210 -15.22 -3.94 19.60
C LYS A 210 -15.15 -4.90 20.79
N GLU A 211 -16.28 -5.51 21.20
CA GLU A 211 -16.27 -6.51 22.27
C GLU A 211 -15.46 -7.76 21.87
N ALA A 212 -15.55 -8.19 20.60
CA ALA A 212 -14.75 -9.31 20.09
C ALA A 212 -13.25 -8.97 20.07
N ALA A 213 -12.89 -7.74 19.68
CA ALA A 213 -11.51 -7.26 19.67
C ALA A 213 -10.91 -7.20 21.09
N ILE A 214 -11.68 -6.69 22.05
CA ILE A 214 -11.27 -6.63 23.46
C ILE A 214 -11.15 -8.06 24.05
N ALA A 215 -12.05 -8.96 23.67
CA ALA A 215 -11.97 -10.36 24.09
C ALA A 215 -10.75 -11.09 23.50
N TYR A 216 -10.38 -10.79 22.25
CA TYR A 216 -9.12 -11.26 21.68
C TYR A 216 -7.92 -10.79 22.51
N ASN A 217 -7.85 -9.49 22.83
CA ASN A 217 -6.80 -8.92 23.66
C ASN A 217 -6.73 -9.61 25.02
N LYS A 218 -7.88 -9.83 25.67
CA LYS A 218 -7.97 -10.54 26.95
C LYS A 218 -7.45 -11.98 26.87
N ALA A 219 -7.75 -12.70 25.79
CA ALA A 219 -7.23 -14.03 25.56
C ALA A 219 -5.72 -14.03 25.36
N ALA A 220 -5.19 -13.08 24.57
CA ALA A 220 -3.76 -12.88 24.35
C ALA A 220 -3.03 -12.59 25.68
N ASP A 221 -3.59 -11.72 26.52
CA ASP A 221 -3.02 -11.39 27.83
C ASP A 221 -3.03 -12.60 28.78
N THR A 222 -4.09 -13.40 28.74
CA THR A 222 -4.18 -14.63 29.56
C THR A 222 -3.07 -15.60 29.17
N LEU A 223 -2.82 -15.79 27.87
CA LEU A 223 -1.75 -16.65 27.37
C LEU A 223 -0.35 -16.08 27.69
N ARG A 224 -0.13 -14.78 27.55
CA ARG A 224 1.16 -14.14 27.91
C ARG A 224 1.48 -14.32 29.39
N ARG A 225 0.48 -14.15 30.26
CA ARG A 225 0.66 -14.32 31.72
C ARG A 225 0.99 -15.77 32.11
N SER A 226 0.59 -16.76 31.30
CA SER A 226 0.98 -18.16 31.49
C SER A 226 2.40 -18.48 30.95
N GLY A 227 3.16 -17.49 30.52
CA GLY A 227 4.51 -17.67 29.98
C GLY A 227 4.56 -18.02 28.49
N PHE A 228 3.44 -17.94 27.76
CA PHE A 228 3.43 -18.28 26.35
C PHE A 228 4.15 -17.20 25.51
N LEU A 229 5.25 -17.59 24.86
CA LEU A 229 6.21 -16.64 24.22
C LEU A 229 5.75 -16.12 22.85
N LYS A 230 4.64 -16.61 22.28
CA LYS A 230 4.16 -16.14 20.97
C LYS A 230 3.71 -14.68 21.05
N ASN A 231 4.15 -13.90 20.06
CA ASN A 231 3.68 -12.54 19.93
C ASN A 231 2.25 -12.51 19.33
N PHE A 232 1.29 -12.07 20.13
CA PHE A 232 -0.08 -11.81 19.70
C PHE A 232 -0.26 -10.32 19.43
N PRO A 233 -0.63 -9.90 18.18
CA PRO A 233 -0.93 -8.50 17.88
C PRO A 233 -2.04 -7.99 18.81
N THR A 234 -1.87 -6.82 19.38
CA THR A 234 -2.89 -6.18 20.22
C THR A 234 -3.81 -5.33 19.35
N ASN A 235 -5.11 -5.49 19.48
CA ASN A 235 -6.09 -4.64 18.82
C ASN A 235 -6.21 -3.31 19.56
N TYR A 236 -5.99 -2.21 18.84
CA TYR A 236 -6.30 -0.87 19.33
C TYR A 236 -7.75 -0.53 18.94
N VAL A 237 -8.61 -0.31 19.92
CA VAL A 237 -10.04 -0.03 19.75
C VAL A 237 -10.26 1.47 19.97
N ALA A 238 -10.15 2.24 18.87
CA ALA A 238 -10.16 3.70 18.94
C ALA A 238 -11.51 4.31 19.37
N GLU A 239 -12.61 3.55 19.21
CA GLU A 239 -13.97 4.04 19.51
C GLU A 239 -14.33 3.99 20.99
N VAL A 240 -13.43 3.52 21.86
CA VAL A 240 -13.66 3.46 23.30
C VAL A 240 -12.54 4.16 24.06
N ASP A 241 -12.91 4.93 25.08
CA ASP A 241 -11.95 5.49 26.02
C ASP A 241 -11.39 4.42 26.98
N GLU A 242 -10.37 4.79 27.75
CA GLU A 242 -9.71 3.85 28.67
C GLU A 242 -10.66 3.29 29.73
N ILE A 243 -11.62 4.07 30.20
CA ILE A 243 -12.58 3.66 31.22
C ILE A 243 -13.58 2.67 30.62
N GLU A 244 -14.12 2.96 29.44
CA GLU A 244 -15.01 2.07 28.71
C GLU A 244 -14.28 0.77 28.33
N TYR A 245 -13.04 0.87 27.86
CA TYR A 245 -12.20 -0.30 27.56
C TYR A 245 -12.05 -1.20 28.78
N ALA A 246 -11.68 -0.66 29.93
CA ALA A 246 -11.55 -1.42 31.17
C ALA A 246 -12.84 -2.12 31.57
N LYS A 247 -13.99 -1.42 31.51
CA LYS A 247 -15.31 -1.98 31.77
C LYS A 247 -15.64 -3.16 30.84
N LEU A 248 -15.41 -2.98 29.54
CA LEU A 248 -15.65 -4.02 28.54
C LEU A 248 -14.68 -5.20 28.73
N TYR A 249 -13.39 -4.94 29.00
CA TYR A 249 -12.39 -5.96 29.28
C TYR A 249 -12.77 -6.85 30.48
N HIS A 250 -13.32 -6.27 31.54
CA HIS A 250 -13.84 -7.05 32.70
C HIS A 250 -15.09 -7.82 32.32
N LYS A 251 -16.02 -7.23 31.60
CA LYS A 251 -17.31 -7.79 31.19
C LYS A 251 -17.18 -8.97 30.23
N VAL A 252 -16.30 -8.86 29.20
CA VAL A 252 -16.19 -9.90 28.18
C VAL A 252 -15.66 -11.21 28.75
N ARG A 253 -16.30 -12.31 28.36
CA ARG A 253 -15.91 -13.66 28.76
C ARG A 253 -15.15 -14.33 27.64
N ILE A 254 -14.02 -14.95 27.95
CA ILE A 254 -13.26 -15.81 27.03
C ILE A 254 -13.58 -17.29 27.30
N SER A 255 -13.41 -18.13 26.28
CA SER A 255 -13.72 -19.55 26.36
C SER A 255 -12.94 -20.26 27.47
N LYS A 256 -13.56 -21.28 28.05
CA LYS A 256 -12.94 -22.14 29.07
C LYS A 256 -11.69 -22.82 28.51
N ASN A 257 -11.73 -23.23 27.25
CA ASN A 257 -10.61 -23.93 26.60
C ASN A 257 -9.33 -23.10 26.56
N ILE A 258 -9.42 -21.77 26.34
CA ILE A 258 -8.25 -20.89 26.36
C ILE A 258 -7.69 -20.76 27.77
N ARG A 259 -8.56 -20.64 28.79
CA ARG A 259 -8.11 -20.56 30.19
C ARG A 259 -7.43 -21.86 30.62
N MET A 260 -8.02 -23.01 30.32
CA MET A 260 -7.41 -24.31 30.60
C MET A 260 -6.10 -24.53 29.84
N TYR A 261 -6.01 -24.07 28.59
CA TYR A 261 -4.75 -24.12 27.82
C TYR A 261 -3.64 -23.30 28.51
N ALA A 262 -3.97 -22.08 28.94
CA ALA A 262 -3.03 -21.21 29.65
C ALA A 262 -2.56 -21.82 30.97
N GLU A 263 -3.50 -22.36 31.78
CA GLU A 263 -3.20 -23.04 33.06
C GLU A 263 -2.26 -24.25 32.83
N ASN A 264 -2.63 -25.16 31.92
CA ASN A 264 -1.80 -26.33 31.58
C ASN A 264 -0.42 -25.96 31.03
N TYR A 265 -0.31 -24.83 30.31
CA TYR A 265 0.98 -24.38 29.79
C TYR A 265 1.89 -23.89 30.93
N ALA A 266 1.37 -23.10 31.87
CA ALA A 266 2.12 -22.64 33.03
C ALA A 266 2.65 -23.82 33.87
N GLU A 267 1.81 -24.84 34.14
CA GLU A 267 2.22 -26.03 34.89
C GLU A 267 3.34 -26.84 34.21
N ARG A 268 3.47 -26.76 32.88
CA ARG A 268 4.52 -27.46 32.12
C ARG A 268 5.84 -26.71 32.10
N THR A 269 5.81 -25.39 32.22
CA THR A 269 7.00 -24.53 32.20
C THR A 269 7.61 -24.32 33.56
N ASP A 270 6.87 -24.60 34.65
CA ASP A 270 7.35 -24.55 36.03
C ASP A 270 8.01 -25.87 36.49
N LYS A 271 8.04 -26.91 35.64
CA LYS A 271 8.73 -28.20 35.87
C LYS A 271 10.03 -28.26 35.05
#